data_4be287ff6eedda0796f47584cca3a718
#
_entry.id   4be287ff6eedda0796f47584cca3a718
#
_cell.length_a   1.000
_cell.length_b   1.000
_cell.length_c   1.000
_cell.angle_alpha   90.00
_cell.angle_beta   90.00
_cell.angle_gamma   90.00
#
_symmetry.space_group_name_H-M   'P 1'
#
loop_
_entity.id
_entity.type
_entity.pdbx_description
1 polymer ?
#
loop_
_entity_poly.entity_id
_entity_poly.type
_entity_poly.pdbx_seq_one_letter_code
_entity_poly.pdbx_strand_id
1 'polypeptide(L)'
;MKKYLALTMAACMALSLAACGSSASSTTSSSAAASTEATSDSAATAEATGSDNITGIAQCCDVGTLDDESFNQGCWEAVKGYGDENGIEYNYYLPSGEDASDEDRETLIRQAVAEGANTIVCVGYLYGPALAWAATEYPDVHFIAVDVNGFDINSENGTIPENVFCVTFKEEEAGYLAGYAAVKDGFTKLGFLGGMAVPAVIRYGYGFVQGADAAAAELG
;
A
#
# COMPACT_ATOMS: atom_id res chain seq x y z
N MET A 1 35.69 26.97 -21.02
CA MET A 1 35.00 27.33 -19.76
C MET A 1 34.11 26.21 -19.18
N LYS A 2 34.24 24.97 -19.60
CA LYS A 2 33.42 23.83 -19.06
C LYS A 2 34.20 22.84 -18.17
N LYS A 3 35.46 23.11 -17.86
CA LYS A 3 36.34 22.23 -17.08
C LYS A 3 36.59 22.66 -15.62
N TYR A 4 36.07 23.81 -15.20
CA TYR A 4 36.27 24.31 -13.83
C TYR A 4 35.03 24.24 -12.94
N LEU A 5 33.86 23.77 -13.48
CA LEU A 5 32.63 23.64 -12.73
C LEU A 5 32.48 22.29 -11.98
N ALA A 6 33.33 21.32 -12.31
CA ALA A 6 33.31 19.99 -11.69
C ALA A 6 34.16 19.87 -10.40
N LEU A 7 35.02 20.84 -10.13
CA LEU A 7 35.95 20.76 -8.99
C LEU A 7 35.46 21.48 -7.72
N THR A 8 34.41 22.28 -7.81
CA THR A 8 33.84 23.01 -6.67
C THR A 8 32.73 22.29 -5.93
N MET A 9 32.17 21.21 -6.48
CA MET A 9 31.14 20.40 -5.81
C MET A 9 31.68 19.27 -4.91
N ALA A 10 32.97 18.94 -5.02
CA ALA A 10 33.56 17.86 -4.23
C ALA A 10 34.11 18.32 -2.84
N ALA A 11 34.11 19.61 -2.56
CA ALA A 11 34.71 20.17 -1.33
C ALA A 11 33.69 20.42 -0.18
N CYS A 12 32.37 20.27 -0.41
CA CYS A 12 31.35 20.58 0.61
C CYS A 12 30.79 19.36 1.37
N MET A 13 31.25 18.13 1.10
CA MET A 13 30.77 16.94 1.77
C MET A 13 31.67 16.35 2.86
N ALA A 14 32.72 17.07 3.29
CA ALA A 14 33.69 16.52 4.23
C ALA A 14 33.68 17.13 5.65
N LEU A 15 32.67 17.91 6.04
CA LEU A 15 32.67 18.64 7.34
C LEU A 15 31.41 18.50 8.18
N SER A 16 30.82 17.33 8.28
CA SER A 16 29.66 17.10 9.16
C SER A 16 29.68 15.79 9.95
N LEU A 17 30.83 15.40 10.49
CA LEU A 17 30.95 14.26 11.42
C LEU A 17 31.86 14.62 12.58
N ALA A 18 31.43 15.49 13.51
CA ALA A 18 32.00 15.56 14.85
C ALA A 18 31.11 16.42 15.76
N ALA A 19 30.11 15.84 16.43
CA ALA A 19 29.62 16.28 17.73
C ALA A 19 28.59 15.27 18.28
N CYS A 20 29.04 14.22 18.94
CA CYS A 20 28.31 13.49 19.95
C CYS A 20 29.31 13.11 21.06
N GLY A 21 29.19 13.76 22.18
CA GLY A 21 29.97 13.44 23.37
C GLY A 21 29.38 14.03 24.65
N SER A 22 28.77 13.16 25.43
CA SER A 22 28.75 13.06 26.90
C SER A 22 27.99 14.02 27.82
N SER A 23 27.14 13.38 28.58
CA SER A 23 27.09 13.27 30.05
C SER A 23 26.01 14.03 30.83
N ALA A 24 25.09 13.26 31.33
CA ALA A 24 24.70 13.03 32.73
C ALA A 24 24.11 14.15 33.61
N SER A 25 23.01 13.78 34.21
CA SER A 25 22.63 13.86 35.62
C SER A 25 21.44 14.74 35.99
N SER A 26 20.39 14.04 36.40
CA SER A 26 19.45 14.22 37.51
C SER A 26 18.81 15.60 37.82
N THR A 27 17.48 15.66 37.86
CA THR A 27 16.68 15.62 39.11
C THR A 27 15.17 15.71 38.83
N THR A 28 14.43 14.97 39.59
CA THR A 28 13.00 14.88 39.86
C THR A 28 12.23 16.21 39.91
N SER A 29 11.03 16.24 39.28
CA SER A 29 9.83 16.78 39.93
C SER A 29 8.57 16.30 39.23
N SER A 30 7.67 15.74 40.00
CA SER A 30 6.35 15.24 39.70
C SER A 30 5.38 16.34 39.29
N SER A 31 4.58 16.09 38.24
CA SER A 31 3.23 16.65 38.14
C SER A 31 2.37 15.69 37.34
N ALA A 32 1.28 15.27 37.98
CA ALA A 32 0.27 14.40 37.41
C ALA A 32 -0.53 15.14 36.35
N ALA A 33 -0.68 14.54 35.19
CA ALA A 33 -1.72 14.89 34.22
C ALA A 33 -2.33 13.58 33.68
N ALA A 34 -3.63 13.54 33.71
CA ALA A 34 -4.50 12.42 33.42
C ALA A 34 -4.20 11.71 32.11
N SER A 35 -4.03 10.39 32.22
CA SER A 35 -4.07 9.47 31.08
C SER A 35 -5.52 9.30 30.63
N THR A 36 -5.85 9.79 29.46
CA THR A 36 -6.97 9.30 28.68
C THR A 36 -6.50 8.02 27.99
N GLU A 37 -7.02 6.90 28.44
CA GLU A 37 -6.83 5.61 27.78
C GLU A 37 -7.42 5.69 26.36
N ALA A 38 -6.55 5.70 25.37
CA ALA A 38 -6.93 5.33 24.02
C ALA A 38 -7.11 3.81 24.04
N THR A 39 -8.35 3.37 23.92
CA THR A 39 -8.69 1.98 23.64
C THR A 39 -7.99 1.59 22.34
N SER A 40 -6.92 0.83 22.45
CA SER A 40 -6.35 0.10 21.33
C SER A 40 -7.38 -0.93 20.88
N ASP A 41 -7.96 -0.67 19.71
CA ASP A 41 -8.75 -1.65 19.01
C ASP A 41 -7.81 -2.83 18.70
N SER A 42 -8.07 -3.93 19.40
CA SER A 42 -7.33 -5.18 19.24
C SER A 42 -7.66 -5.72 17.86
N ALA A 43 -6.75 -5.53 16.93
CA ALA A 43 -6.77 -6.32 15.72
C ALA A 43 -6.78 -7.80 16.16
N ALA A 44 -7.88 -8.47 15.88
CA ALA A 44 -8.00 -9.91 16.09
C ALA A 44 -6.90 -10.56 15.25
N THR A 45 -5.88 -11.08 15.93
CA THR A 45 -4.92 -11.98 15.35
C THR A 45 -5.72 -13.24 15.01
N ALA A 46 -6.17 -13.37 13.77
CA ALA A 46 -6.58 -14.66 13.27
C ALA A 46 -5.33 -15.54 13.34
N GLU A 47 -5.32 -16.49 14.27
CA GLU A 47 -4.35 -17.57 14.25
C GLU A 47 -4.53 -18.27 12.89
N ALA A 48 -3.54 -18.12 12.02
CA ALA A 48 -3.45 -18.87 10.79
C ALA A 48 -3.30 -20.35 11.15
N THR A 49 -4.42 -21.05 11.25
CA THR A 49 -4.47 -22.50 11.36
C THR A 49 -4.37 -23.08 9.95
N GLY A 50 -3.18 -23.11 9.42
CA GLY A 50 -2.88 -23.76 8.17
C GLY A 50 -1.41 -23.51 7.85
N SER A 51 -0.57 -24.48 8.11
CA SER A 51 0.72 -24.58 7.45
C SER A 51 0.47 -24.98 6.00
N ASP A 52 -0.16 -24.07 5.25
CA ASP A 52 -0.40 -24.29 3.85
C ASP A 52 0.93 -24.13 3.15
N ASN A 53 1.37 -25.25 2.59
CA ASN A 53 2.65 -25.35 1.91
C ASN A 53 2.54 -24.52 0.63
N ILE A 54 3.06 -23.29 0.63
CA ILE A 54 3.13 -22.46 -0.58
C ILE A 54 4.06 -23.17 -1.56
N THR A 55 3.50 -23.62 -2.68
CA THR A 55 4.21 -24.39 -3.71
C THR A 55 4.61 -23.53 -4.90
N GLY A 56 3.92 -22.44 -5.13
CA GLY A 56 4.19 -21.48 -6.17
C GLY A 56 3.44 -20.18 -5.93
N ILE A 57 4.05 -19.06 -6.26
CA ILE A 57 3.46 -17.73 -6.10
C ILE A 57 3.32 -17.08 -7.47
N ALA A 58 2.17 -16.48 -7.72
CA ALA A 58 1.95 -15.66 -8.91
C ALA A 58 1.53 -14.26 -8.53
N GLN A 59 1.98 -13.27 -9.30
CA GLN A 59 1.41 -11.93 -9.27
C GLN A 59 0.60 -11.68 -10.54
N CYS A 60 -0.67 -11.37 -10.39
CA CYS A 60 -1.51 -10.86 -11.46
C CYS A 60 -1.56 -9.33 -11.32
N CYS A 61 -0.90 -8.64 -12.25
CA CYS A 61 -0.80 -7.18 -12.24
C CYS A 61 -2.08 -6.53 -12.74
N ASP A 62 -2.34 -5.32 -12.28
CA ASP A 62 -3.35 -4.45 -12.87
C ASP A 62 -2.79 -3.73 -14.10
N VAL A 63 -3.52 -2.77 -14.63
CA VAL A 63 -3.09 -1.95 -15.76
C VAL A 63 -1.71 -1.33 -15.51
N GLY A 64 -0.96 -1.15 -16.59
CA GLY A 64 0.39 -0.58 -16.53
C GLY A 64 1.49 -1.62 -16.71
N THR A 65 2.67 -1.29 -16.24
CA THR A 65 3.88 -2.12 -16.34
C THR A 65 4.27 -2.68 -14.97
N LEU A 66 5.16 -3.67 -14.98
CA LEU A 66 5.65 -4.24 -13.73
C LEU A 66 6.55 -3.26 -12.96
N ASP A 67 7.24 -2.38 -13.67
CA ASP A 67 8.16 -1.34 -13.16
C ASP A 67 7.47 0.03 -13.08
N ASP A 68 6.30 0.07 -12.46
CA ASP A 68 5.43 1.26 -12.39
C ASP A 68 5.81 2.24 -11.25
N GLU A 69 6.85 1.95 -10.48
CA GLU A 69 7.22 2.66 -9.25
C GLU A 69 6.03 2.79 -8.27
N SER A 70 5.09 1.84 -8.31
CA SER A 70 3.85 1.83 -7.55
C SER A 70 3.49 0.41 -7.07
N PHE A 71 2.21 0.04 -7.11
CA PHE A 71 1.71 -1.22 -6.57
C PHE A 71 2.25 -2.45 -7.30
N ASN A 72 2.29 -2.45 -8.64
CA ASN A 72 2.78 -3.62 -9.37
C ASN A 72 4.23 -3.93 -9.01
N GLN A 73 5.10 -2.91 -9.01
CA GLN A 73 6.50 -3.09 -8.67
C GLN A 73 6.69 -3.48 -7.20
N GLY A 74 6.04 -2.78 -6.27
CA GLY A 74 6.18 -3.07 -4.84
C GLY A 74 5.72 -4.48 -4.47
N CYS A 75 4.61 -4.94 -5.05
CA CYS A 75 4.13 -6.31 -4.86
C CYS A 75 5.10 -7.33 -5.48
N TRP A 76 5.63 -7.04 -6.68
CA TRP A 76 6.58 -7.93 -7.33
C TRP A 76 7.89 -8.09 -6.57
N GLU A 77 8.41 -7.01 -6.02
CA GLU A 77 9.61 -7.05 -5.18
C GLU A 77 9.37 -7.91 -3.93
N ALA A 78 8.18 -7.84 -3.33
CA ALA A 78 7.80 -8.68 -2.20
C ALA A 78 7.64 -10.15 -2.57
N VAL A 79 6.96 -10.46 -3.68
CA VAL A 79 6.80 -11.82 -4.21
C VAL A 79 8.15 -12.46 -4.50
N LYS A 80 9.01 -11.72 -5.20
CA LYS A 80 10.36 -12.15 -5.54
C LYS A 80 11.22 -12.39 -4.29
N GLY A 81 11.22 -11.42 -3.35
CA GLY A 81 11.99 -11.54 -2.12
C GLY A 81 11.57 -12.76 -1.31
N TYR A 82 10.26 -12.97 -1.13
CA TYR A 82 9.75 -14.12 -0.41
C TYR A 82 10.05 -15.46 -1.11
N GLY A 83 9.88 -15.51 -2.44
CA GLY A 83 10.19 -16.70 -3.23
C GLY A 83 11.68 -17.06 -3.17
N ASP A 84 12.57 -16.08 -3.34
CA ASP A 84 14.03 -16.28 -3.26
C ASP A 84 14.46 -16.78 -1.86
N GLU A 85 13.91 -16.20 -0.78
CA GLU A 85 14.22 -16.57 0.60
C GLU A 85 13.75 -17.99 0.96
N ASN A 86 12.63 -18.43 0.40
CA ASN A 86 12.00 -19.71 0.74
C ASN A 86 12.20 -20.80 -0.32
N GLY A 87 12.86 -20.49 -1.43
CA GLY A 87 13.07 -21.42 -2.54
C GLY A 87 11.78 -21.81 -3.26
N ILE A 88 10.83 -20.90 -3.35
CA ILE A 88 9.52 -21.08 -3.97
C ILE A 88 9.55 -20.46 -5.36
N GLU A 89 9.03 -21.18 -6.35
CA GLU A 89 8.87 -20.70 -7.72
C GLU A 89 7.86 -19.54 -7.77
N TYR A 90 8.15 -18.52 -8.58
CA TYR A 90 7.27 -17.37 -8.72
C TYR A 90 7.24 -16.82 -10.15
N ASN A 91 6.12 -16.26 -10.55
CA ASN A 91 5.93 -15.66 -11.86
C ASN A 91 4.99 -14.45 -11.77
N TYR A 92 4.91 -13.64 -12.83
CA TYR A 92 3.94 -12.56 -12.94
C TYR A 92 3.22 -12.58 -14.28
N TYR A 93 2.02 -12.02 -14.30
CA TYR A 93 1.15 -11.94 -15.46
C TYR A 93 0.65 -10.51 -15.62
N LEU A 94 0.75 -10.00 -16.85
CA LEU A 94 0.26 -8.67 -17.22
C LEU A 94 -1.00 -8.80 -18.06
N PRO A 95 -2.00 -7.94 -17.86
CA PRO A 95 -3.17 -7.89 -18.72
C PRO A 95 -2.78 -7.44 -20.14
N SER A 96 -3.61 -7.76 -21.13
CA SER A 96 -3.34 -7.50 -22.54
C SER A 96 -3.41 -6.02 -22.94
N GLY A 97 -3.74 -5.11 -22.02
CA GLY A 97 -3.83 -3.67 -22.26
C GLY A 97 -4.51 -2.92 -21.12
N GLU A 98 -4.59 -1.60 -21.26
CA GLU A 98 -5.20 -0.73 -20.24
C GLU A 98 -6.71 -0.94 -20.10
N ASP A 99 -7.39 -1.42 -21.14
CA ASP A 99 -8.82 -1.71 -21.19
C ASP A 99 -9.15 -3.18 -20.84
N ALA A 100 -8.26 -3.88 -20.11
CA ALA A 100 -8.48 -5.27 -19.74
C ALA A 100 -9.81 -5.45 -19.00
N SER A 101 -10.57 -6.44 -19.43
CA SER A 101 -11.86 -6.81 -18.85
C SER A 101 -11.70 -7.70 -17.61
N ASP A 102 -12.79 -7.96 -16.90
CA ASP A 102 -12.80 -8.93 -15.82
C ASP A 102 -12.44 -10.34 -16.31
N GLU A 103 -12.89 -10.72 -17.53
CA GLU A 103 -12.55 -12.00 -18.16
C GLU A 103 -11.06 -12.13 -18.49
N ASP A 104 -10.40 -11.01 -18.89
CA ASP A 104 -8.96 -11.00 -19.07
C ASP A 104 -8.23 -11.27 -17.74
N ARG A 105 -8.67 -10.64 -16.64
CA ARG A 105 -8.13 -10.87 -15.30
C ARG A 105 -8.36 -12.30 -14.80
N GLU A 106 -9.55 -12.85 -15.04
CA GLU A 106 -9.83 -14.26 -14.78
C GLU A 106 -8.89 -15.19 -15.57
N THR A 107 -8.59 -14.83 -16.81
CA THR A 107 -7.67 -15.61 -17.66
C THR A 107 -6.26 -15.62 -17.09
N LEU A 108 -5.76 -14.50 -16.54
CA LEU A 108 -4.47 -14.45 -15.87
C LEU A 108 -4.45 -15.34 -14.63
N ILE A 109 -5.52 -15.33 -13.82
CA ILE A 109 -5.64 -16.22 -12.66
C ILE A 109 -5.65 -17.69 -13.09
N ARG A 110 -6.42 -18.06 -14.13
CA ARG A 110 -6.43 -19.42 -14.68
C ARG A 110 -5.04 -19.87 -15.12
N GLN A 111 -4.31 -18.98 -15.79
CA GLN A 111 -2.94 -19.26 -16.22
C GLN A 111 -2.01 -19.49 -15.04
N ALA A 112 -2.05 -18.62 -14.04
CA ALA A 112 -1.25 -18.74 -12.83
C ALA A 112 -1.47 -20.09 -12.12
N VAL A 113 -2.75 -20.48 -11.95
CA VAL A 113 -3.11 -21.77 -11.35
C VAL A 113 -2.64 -22.94 -12.21
N ALA A 114 -2.82 -22.87 -13.53
CA ALA A 114 -2.39 -23.94 -14.45
C ALA A 114 -0.86 -24.11 -14.46
N GLU A 115 -0.11 -23.06 -14.17
CA GLU A 115 1.35 -23.11 -14.05
C GLU A 115 1.84 -23.47 -12.63
N GLY A 116 0.92 -23.78 -11.70
CA GLY A 116 1.22 -24.37 -10.40
C GLY A 116 1.24 -23.41 -9.22
N ALA A 117 0.82 -22.16 -9.40
CA ALA A 117 0.66 -21.25 -8.29
C ALA A 117 -0.53 -21.65 -7.40
N ASN A 118 -0.29 -21.74 -6.09
CA ASN A 118 -1.34 -21.92 -5.08
C ASN A 118 -1.49 -20.69 -4.18
N THR A 119 -0.69 -19.65 -4.41
CA THR A 119 -0.82 -18.34 -3.79
C THR A 119 -0.73 -17.28 -4.89
N ILE A 120 -1.78 -16.47 -5.03
CA ILE A 120 -1.89 -15.49 -6.11
C ILE A 120 -2.09 -14.09 -5.53
N VAL A 121 -1.17 -13.18 -5.84
CA VAL A 121 -1.25 -11.76 -5.50
C VAL A 121 -1.95 -11.03 -6.63
N CYS A 122 -3.16 -10.55 -6.39
CA CYS A 122 -3.94 -9.74 -7.32
C CYS A 122 -3.78 -8.28 -6.95
N VAL A 123 -3.28 -7.46 -7.86
CA VAL A 123 -2.96 -6.06 -7.60
C VAL A 123 -4.04 -5.17 -8.21
N GLY A 124 -4.63 -4.30 -7.37
CA GLY A 124 -5.58 -3.29 -7.79
C GLY A 124 -7.06 -3.69 -7.65
N TYR A 125 -7.89 -2.68 -7.34
CA TYR A 125 -9.32 -2.85 -7.05
C TYR A 125 -10.14 -3.48 -8.21
N LEU A 126 -9.66 -3.37 -9.43
CA LEU A 126 -10.30 -3.98 -10.61
C LEU A 126 -10.31 -5.52 -10.59
N TYR A 127 -9.53 -6.13 -9.70
CA TYR A 127 -9.59 -7.59 -9.49
C TYR A 127 -10.80 -8.06 -8.68
N GLY A 128 -11.57 -7.15 -8.07
CA GLY A 128 -12.73 -7.53 -7.25
C GLY A 128 -13.65 -8.57 -7.89
N PRO A 129 -14.23 -8.32 -9.08
CA PRO A 129 -15.11 -9.29 -9.75
C PRO A 129 -14.41 -10.61 -10.09
N ALA A 130 -13.17 -10.57 -10.58
CA ALA A 130 -12.41 -11.77 -10.90
C ALA A 130 -12.09 -12.60 -9.65
N LEU A 131 -11.84 -11.96 -8.50
CA LEU A 131 -11.64 -12.64 -7.21
C LEU A 131 -12.92 -13.29 -6.69
N ALA A 132 -14.09 -12.65 -6.87
CA ALA A 132 -15.37 -13.24 -6.51
C ALA A 132 -15.61 -14.60 -7.22
N TRP A 133 -15.26 -14.66 -8.49
CA TRP A 133 -15.30 -15.88 -9.29
C TRP A 133 -14.18 -16.86 -8.88
N ALA A 134 -12.93 -16.41 -8.83
CA ALA A 134 -11.76 -17.25 -8.60
C ALA A 134 -11.77 -17.94 -7.24
N ALA A 135 -12.24 -17.27 -6.21
CA ALA A 135 -12.34 -17.82 -4.87
C ALA A 135 -13.28 -19.03 -4.80
N THR A 136 -14.30 -19.07 -5.64
CA THR A 136 -15.25 -20.21 -5.75
C THR A 136 -14.70 -21.31 -6.63
N GLU A 137 -14.06 -20.95 -7.75
CA GLU A 137 -13.53 -21.91 -8.72
C GLU A 137 -12.28 -22.64 -8.20
N TYR A 138 -11.48 -21.96 -7.38
CA TYR A 138 -10.21 -22.47 -6.84
C TYR A 138 -10.20 -22.37 -5.31
N PRO A 139 -10.98 -23.18 -4.58
CA PRO A 139 -11.11 -23.07 -3.13
C PRO A 139 -9.82 -23.39 -2.36
N ASP A 140 -8.88 -24.11 -2.98
CA ASP A 140 -7.59 -24.49 -2.40
C ASP A 140 -6.46 -23.50 -2.75
N VAL A 141 -6.75 -22.42 -3.50
CA VAL A 141 -5.82 -21.36 -3.84
C VAL A 141 -6.02 -20.18 -2.91
N HIS A 142 -4.93 -19.63 -2.39
CA HIS A 142 -4.96 -18.44 -1.55
C HIS A 142 -4.77 -17.19 -2.40
N PHE A 143 -5.62 -16.21 -2.22
CA PHE A 143 -5.55 -14.93 -2.92
C PHE A 143 -5.17 -13.80 -1.96
N ILE A 144 -4.15 -13.03 -2.31
CA ILE A 144 -3.78 -11.79 -1.65
C ILE A 144 -4.22 -10.64 -2.56
N ALA A 145 -5.22 -9.89 -2.13
CA ALA A 145 -5.85 -8.85 -2.92
C ALA A 145 -5.38 -7.47 -2.42
N VAL A 146 -4.51 -6.81 -3.18
CA VAL A 146 -3.90 -5.53 -2.81
C VAL A 146 -4.72 -4.38 -3.39
N ASP A 147 -5.08 -3.42 -2.56
CA ASP A 147 -6.01 -2.32 -2.86
C ASP A 147 -7.40 -2.79 -3.28
N VAL A 148 -7.84 -3.90 -2.70
CA VAL A 148 -9.17 -4.49 -2.90
C VAL A 148 -9.86 -4.60 -1.56
N ASN A 149 -11.12 -4.21 -1.47
CA ASN A 149 -11.93 -4.37 -0.28
C ASN A 149 -13.12 -5.32 -0.53
N GLY A 150 -13.83 -5.67 0.53
CA GLY A 150 -14.94 -6.62 0.42
C GLY A 150 -16.05 -6.17 -0.53
N PHE A 151 -16.31 -4.87 -0.66
CA PHE A 151 -17.34 -4.36 -1.57
C PHE A 151 -16.92 -4.36 -3.05
N ASP A 152 -15.61 -4.40 -3.33
CA ASP A 152 -15.11 -4.61 -4.69
C ASP A 152 -15.36 -6.07 -5.14
N ILE A 153 -15.31 -7.02 -4.19
CA ILE A 153 -15.56 -8.45 -4.42
C ILE A 153 -17.07 -8.75 -4.42
N ASN A 154 -17.78 -8.28 -3.40
CA ASN A 154 -19.21 -8.47 -3.24
C ASN A 154 -19.89 -7.14 -2.94
N SER A 155 -20.38 -6.49 -3.99
CA SER A 155 -21.00 -5.17 -3.92
C SER A 155 -22.27 -5.10 -3.06
N GLU A 156 -22.91 -6.25 -2.76
CA GLU A 156 -24.15 -6.27 -1.99
C GLU A 156 -23.91 -6.14 -0.48
N ASN A 157 -22.87 -6.80 0.04
CA ASN A 157 -22.68 -6.89 1.49
C ASN A 157 -21.21 -6.83 1.95
N GLY A 158 -20.25 -6.73 1.02
CA GLY A 158 -18.83 -6.63 1.34
C GLY A 158 -18.21 -7.91 1.90
N THR A 159 -18.85 -9.08 1.71
CA THR A 159 -18.30 -10.34 2.18
C THR A 159 -17.04 -10.72 1.43
N ILE A 160 -16.00 -11.07 2.17
CA ILE A 160 -14.72 -11.55 1.64
C ILE A 160 -14.71 -13.09 1.76
N PRO A 161 -14.43 -13.84 0.67
CA PRO A 161 -14.26 -15.28 0.72
C PRO A 161 -13.11 -15.72 1.66
N GLU A 162 -13.21 -16.90 2.27
CA GLU A 162 -12.26 -17.39 3.27
C GLU A 162 -10.82 -17.55 2.74
N ASN A 163 -10.67 -17.81 1.46
CA ASN A 163 -9.37 -17.95 0.78
C ASN A 163 -8.87 -16.65 0.14
N VAL A 164 -9.48 -15.49 0.44
CA VAL A 164 -9.07 -14.17 -0.02
C VAL A 164 -8.65 -13.29 1.17
N PHE A 165 -7.44 -12.78 1.12
CA PHE A 165 -6.93 -11.80 2.07
C PHE A 165 -6.82 -10.43 1.43
N CYS A 166 -7.63 -9.47 1.88
CA CYS A 166 -7.64 -8.10 1.35
C CYS A 166 -6.68 -7.19 2.12
N VAL A 167 -5.89 -6.44 1.39
CA VAL A 167 -5.00 -5.38 1.91
C VAL A 167 -5.51 -4.04 1.41
N THR A 168 -5.89 -3.16 2.31
CA THR A 168 -6.34 -1.80 1.99
C THR A 168 -5.52 -0.78 2.76
N PHE A 169 -5.56 0.46 2.33
CA PHE A 169 -4.78 1.56 2.89
C PHE A 169 -5.69 2.62 3.51
N LYS A 170 -5.12 3.45 4.38
CA LYS A 170 -5.81 4.60 5.00
C LYS A 170 -5.47 5.87 4.23
N GLU A 171 -6.00 6.00 3.05
CA GLU A 171 -5.68 7.10 2.13
C GLU A 171 -6.10 8.45 2.70
N GLU A 172 -7.13 8.47 3.55
CA GLU A 172 -7.57 9.66 4.28
C GLU A 172 -6.49 10.23 5.20
N GLU A 173 -5.65 9.37 5.82
CA GLU A 173 -4.57 9.84 6.68
C GLU A 173 -3.47 10.53 5.85
N ALA A 174 -3.08 9.94 4.73
CA ALA A 174 -2.12 10.55 3.81
C ALA A 174 -2.66 11.86 3.20
N GLY A 175 -3.92 11.85 2.80
CA GLY A 175 -4.62 13.06 2.34
C GLY A 175 -4.62 14.15 3.38
N TYR A 176 -4.96 13.83 4.62
CA TYR A 176 -4.98 14.77 5.74
C TYR A 176 -3.60 15.42 5.96
N LEU A 177 -2.55 14.61 6.02
CA LEU A 177 -1.20 15.12 6.19
C LEU A 177 -0.77 16.04 5.04
N ALA A 178 -1.13 15.69 3.81
CA ALA A 178 -0.82 16.50 2.63
C ALA A 178 -1.53 17.87 2.68
N GLY A 179 -2.83 17.89 3.00
CA GLY A 179 -3.61 19.14 3.13
C GLY A 179 -3.12 20.02 4.28
N TYR A 180 -2.84 19.40 5.42
CA TYR A 180 -2.31 20.08 6.60
C TYR A 180 -0.95 20.73 6.30
N ALA A 181 -0.02 19.95 5.71
CA ALA A 181 1.31 20.43 5.35
C ALA A 181 1.24 21.59 4.34
N ALA A 182 0.39 21.50 3.32
CA ALA A 182 0.26 22.55 2.32
C ALA A 182 -0.15 23.92 2.94
N VAL A 183 -1.09 23.92 3.89
CA VAL A 183 -1.48 25.15 4.59
C VAL A 183 -0.36 25.65 5.50
N LYS A 184 0.32 24.75 6.23
CA LYS A 184 1.45 25.14 7.09
C LYS A 184 2.64 25.70 6.29
N ASP A 185 2.81 25.27 5.04
CA ASP A 185 3.81 25.82 4.10
C ASP A 185 3.38 27.16 3.48
N GLY A 186 2.19 27.68 3.83
CA GLY A 186 1.73 29.02 3.47
C GLY A 186 0.80 29.09 2.24
N PHE A 187 0.38 27.96 1.68
CA PHE A 187 -0.60 27.97 0.60
C PHE A 187 -1.99 28.33 1.12
N THR A 188 -2.60 29.35 0.52
CA THR A 188 -3.95 29.87 0.90
C THR A 188 -5.06 29.51 -0.08
N LYS A 189 -4.70 28.92 -1.21
CA LYS A 189 -5.64 28.44 -2.25
C LYS A 189 -5.21 27.06 -2.67
N LEU A 190 -6.01 26.09 -2.33
CA LEU A 190 -5.75 24.70 -2.58
C LEU A 190 -6.81 24.08 -3.48
N GLY A 191 -6.45 23.02 -4.19
CA GLY A 191 -7.36 22.23 -4.97
C GLY A 191 -6.93 20.77 -4.93
N PHE A 192 -7.88 19.86 -5.05
CA PHE A 192 -7.65 18.44 -5.17
C PHE A 192 -8.05 17.97 -6.57
N LEU A 193 -7.14 17.28 -7.25
CA LEU A 193 -7.40 16.65 -8.54
C LEU A 193 -7.29 15.14 -8.37
N GLY A 194 -8.41 14.45 -8.45
CA GLY A 194 -8.49 12.99 -8.43
C GLY A 194 -8.64 12.41 -9.83
N GLY A 195 -8.06 11.24 -10.09
CA GLY A 195 -8.15 10.57 -11.39
C GLY A 195 -9.55 10.04 -11.69
N MET A 196 -10.13 9.31 -10.74
CA MET A 196 -11.47 8.73 -10.84
C MET A 196 -12.19 8.78 -9.49
N ALA A 197 -13.52 8.72 -9.50
CA ALA A 197 -14.33 8.72 -8.27
C ALA A 197 -14.42 7.32 -7.65
N VAL A 198 -13.28 6.70 -7.36
CA VAL A 198 -13.19 5.44 -6.63
C VAL A 198 -12.98 5.68 -5.13
N PRO A 199 -13.30 4.72 -4.25
CA PRO A 199 -13.27 4.90 -2.80
C PRO A 199 -11.94 5.45 -2.26
N ALA A 200 -10.81 4.94 -2.73
CA ALA A 200 -9.48 5.40 -2.31
C ALA A 200 -9.24 6.88 -2.64
N VAL A 201 -9.53 7.29 -3.88
CA VAL A 201 -9.37 8.68 -4.33
C VAL A 201 -10.31 9.62 -3.57
N ILE A 202 -11.53 9.19 -3.30
CA ILE A 202 -12.51 9.94 -2.51
C ILE A 202 -12.00 10.14 -1.08
N ARG A 203 -11.55 9.08 -0.41
CA ARG A 203 -10.98 9.15 0.94
C ARG A 203 -9.77 10.09 1.00
N TYR A 204 -8.87 9.97 0.02
CA TYR A 204 -7.71 10.85 -0.09
C TYR A 204 -8.12 12.33 -0.17
N GLY A 205 -9.09 12.65 -1.03
CA GLY A 205 -9.59 14.00 -1.21
C GLY A 205 -10.27 14.57 0.03
N TYR A 206 -11.12 13.79 0.70
CA TYR A 206 -11.74 14.19 1.97
C TYR A 206 -10.71 14.41 3.07
N GLY A 207 -9.74 13.53 3.20
CA GLY A 207 -8.61 13.69 4.13
C GLY A 207 -7.87 15.01 3.87
N PHE A 208 -7.55 15.29 2.61
CA PHE A 208 -6.87 16.52 2.20
C PHE A 208 -7.62 17.79 2.64
N VAL A 209 -8.93 17.85 2.40
CA VAL A 209 -9.74 19.01 2.82
C VAL A 209 -9.73 19.14 4.34
N GLN A 210 -9.96 18.05 5.08
CA GLN A 210 -9.98 18.09 6.55
C GLN A 210 -8.63 18.51 7.14
N GLY A 211 -7.52 18.04 6.57
CA GLY A 211 -6.18 18.45 7.00
C GLY A 211 -5.91 19.93 6.75
N ALA A 212 -6.34 20.44 5.58
CA ALA A 212 -6.23 21.84 5.24
C ALA A 212 -7.05 22.73 6.18
N ASP A 213 -8.30 22.32 6.47
CA ASP A 213 -9.19 23.07 7.39
C ASP A 213 -8.62 23.09 8.82
N ALA A 214 -8.08 21.96 9.30
CA ALA A 214 -7.46 21.89 10.61
C ALA A 214 -6.26 22.83 10.73
N ALA A 215 -5.37 22.84 9.75
CA ALA A 215 -4.21 23.73 9.74
C ALA A 215 -4.60 25.20 9.61
N ALA A 216 -5.62 25.52 8.82
CA ALA A 216 -6.15 26.89 8.70
C ALA A 216 -6.74 27.39 10.01
N ALA A 217 -7.50 26.56 10.72
CA ALA A 217 -8.05 26.91 12.04
C ALA A 217 -6.97 27.19 13.10
N GLU A 218 -5.81 26.54 13.03
CA GLU A 218 -4.68 26.81 13.92
C GLU A 218 -3.95 28.12 13.61
N LEU A 219 -4.00 28.57 12.36
CA LEU A 219 -3.32 29.80 11.92
C LEU A 219 -4.18 31.06 12.12
N GLY A 220 -5.50 30.94 12.27
CA GLY A 220 -6.48 32.03 12.48
C GLY A 220 -6.97 32.60 11.18
#